data_2f0f3db6b82ad1f3a664522707ba7fba
#
_entry.id   2f0f3db6b82ad1f3a664522707ba7fba
#
_cell.length_a   1.000
_cell.length_b   1.000
_cell.length_c   1.000
_cell.angle_alpha   90.00
_cell.angle_beta   90.00
_cell.angle_gamma   90.00
#
_symmetry.space_group_name_H-M   'P 1'
#
loop_
_entity.id
_entity.type
_entity.pdbx_description
1 polymer ?
#
loop_
_entity_poly.entity_id
_entity_poly.type
_entity_poly.pdbx_seq_one_letter_code
_entity_poly.pdbx_strand_id
1 'polypeptide(L)'
;MLNYLIFFPLISAFVVLLLNRGGVKVFSVVVSFIILALNLDIFADFLQGASFDYNLSFKILKFFSFHVGVDSIALVLMLLSSLMIFLSFLFLKLEQKALVSCIFFLEFAIMGLFSTKDGLLFYVFWEFSLLPLLYIMGVYGKDFRAGVKFFIYAFAGSILMLVALIYQAYLNYQLLNIFTFDLEIWKNNASAVNFTEQLLLFGAFFIAFAIKAPLFPLHTWAPKVYANSPVLVSVMLVVFKMAPFGFLLFCLPLFPDASVYFMPLIVALCIVSIVYNALIAYRAENIKELIAYSSISHLGVMILGIFSLNALGISGAVFYMFAHGIVTGSLFLMVELLYQRYHTYDISFYHSLAKKAPLFSIFFMLILLASVSLPLTVSFVGEFLILLGIAKINLFYALLAGLVIILGAIYMFAVFRKIFFMQKQSFIEGFSLRFREIVALVCIVVMIFGLGLMPNILLKPIQKDVDNLIKTMNIRAVEQNTLDFLSKIGEANVK
;
A
#
# COMPACT_ATOMS: atom_id res chain seq x y z
N MET A 1 -14.55 -18.05 9.55
CA MET A 1 -14.12 -16.67 9.87
C MET A 1 -13.83 -15.84 8.62
N LEU A 2 -13.00 -16.30 7.70
CA LEU A 2 -12.61 -15.54 6.50
C LEU A 2 -13.81 -15.02 5.69
N ASN A 3 -14.88 -15.81 5.52
CA ASN A 3 -16.09 -15.36 4.82
C ASN A 3 -16.74 -14.13 5.48
N TYR A 4 -16.79 -14.12 6.81
CA TYR A 4 -17.34 -12.97 7.53
C TYR A 4 -16.48 -11.73 7.31
N LEU A 5 -15.14 -11.87 7.30
CA LEU A 5 -14.23 -10.78 7.02
C LEU A 5 -14.43 -10.18 5.62
N ILE A 6 -14.68 -11.02 4.61
CA ILE A 6 -14.87 -10.56 3.23
C ILE A 6 -16.27 -9.96 3.08
N PHE A 7 -17.35 -10.68 3.45
CA PHE A 7 -18.70 -10.27 3.11
C PHE A 7 -19.38 -9.32 4.12
N PHE A 8 -18.90 -9.25 5.36
CA PHE A 8 -19.49 -8.35 6.36
C PHE A 8 -19.36 -6.86 5.99
N PRO A 9 -18.22 -6.38 5.44
CA PRO A 9 -18.14 -5.03 4.89
C PRO A 9 -19.14 -4.79 3.76
N LEU A 10 -19.34 -5.76 2.85
CA LEU A 10 -20.31 -5.63 1.76
C LEU A 10 -21.75 -5.46 2.27
N ILE A 11 -22.16 -6.33 3.22
CA ILE A 11 -23.48 -6.22 3.85
C ILE A 11 -23.63 -4.86 4.54
N SER A 12 -22.59 -4.41 5.24
CA SER A 12 -22.56 -3.13 5.95
C SER A 12 -22.65 -1.93 5.00
N ALA A 13 -22.11 -2.03 3.78
CA ALA A 13 -22.24 -1.00 2.75
C ALA A 13 -23.69 -0.78 2.35
N PHE A 14 -24.50 -1.81 2.27
CA PHE A 14 -25.93 -1.69 1.99
C PHE A 14 -26.73 -1.23 3.21
N VAL A 15 -26.45 -1.79 4.39
CA VAL A 15 -27.17 -1.45 5.64
C VAL A 15 -27.02 0.03 5.99
N VAL A 16 -25.83 0.61 5.81
CA VAL A 16 -25.59 2.03 6.13
C VAL A 16 -26.47 2.99 5.31
N LEU A 17 -26.88 2.60 4.10
CA LEU A 17 -27.79 3.41 3.26
C LEU A 17 -29.20 3.51 3.85
N LEU A 18 -29.63 2.50 4.61
CA LEU A 18 -30.94 2.44 5.24
C LEU A 18 -31.02 3.20 6.57
N LEU A 19 -29.87 3.50 7.20
CA LEU A 19 -29.82 4.17 8.49
C LEU A 19 -30.19 5.65 8.40
N ASN A 20 -30.60 6.26 9.51
CA ASN A 20 -30.69 7.70 9.63
C ASN A 20 -29.29 8.33 9.82
N ARG A 21 -29.13 9.64 9.59
CA ARG A 21 -27.81 10.33 9.66
C ARG A 21 -27.13 10.16 11.03
N GLY A 22 -27.88 10.20 12.13
CA GLY A 22 -27.33 10.02 13.48
C GLY A 22 -26.78 8.62 13.73
N GLY A 23 -27.41 7.59 13.15
CA GLY A 23 -26.98 6.19 13.28
C GLY A 23 -25.73 5.83 12.46
N VAL A 24 -25.48 6.53 11.34
CA VAL A 24 -24.38 6.22 10.41
C VAL A 24 -23.03 6.17 11.15
N LYS A 25 -22.74 7.17 11.98
CA LYS A 25 -21.45 7.25 12.68
C LYS A 25 -21.25 6.12 13.67
N VAL A 26 -22.25 5.86 14.51
CA VAL A 26 -22.16 4.79 15.53
C VAL A 26 -22.01 3.44 14.84
N PHE A 27 -22.85 3.18 13.82
CA PHE A 27 -22.78 1.98 13.01
C PHE A 27 -21.40 1.78 12.38
N SER A 28 -20.83 2.83 11.75
CA SER A 28 -19.54 2.74 11.08
C SER A 28 -18.41 2.39 12.05
N VAL A 29 -18.38 3.01 13.22
CA VAL A 29 -17.37 2.72 14.24
C VAL A 29 -17.52 1.30 14.79
N VAL A 30 -18.74 0.88 15.10
CA VAL A 30 -18.99 -0.47 15.66
C VAL A 30 -18.64 -1.55 14.63
N VAL A 31 -19.09 -1.42 13.39
CA VAL A 31 -18.82 -2.40 12.34
C VAL A 31 -17.34 -2.49 12.02
N SER A 32 -16.66 -1.36 11.82
CA SER A 32 -15.22 -1.38 11.55
C SER A 32 -14.40 -1.93 12.72
N PHE A 33 -14.84 -1.73 13.96
CA PHE A 33 -14.24 -2.38 15.14
C PHE A 33 -14.43 -3.89 15.11
N ILE A 34 -15.62 -4.39 14.75
CA ILE A 34 -15.87 -5.84 14.62
C ILE A 34 -14.97 -6.44 13.54
N ILE A 35 -14.84 -5.79 12.38
CA ILE A 35 -13.95 -6.26 11.29
C ILE A 35 -12.49 -6.29 11.75
N LEU A 36 -12.05 -5.26 12.47
CA LEU A 36 -10.70 -5.22 13.05
C LEU A 36 -10.51 -6.34 14.08
N ALA A 37 -11.48 -6.59 14.96
CA ALA A 37 -11.42 -7.65 15.97
C ALA A 37 -11.32 -9.03 15.32
N LEU A 38 -12.09 -9.30 14.26
CA LEU A 38 -11.98 -10.55 13.49
C LEU A 38 -10.60 -10.72 12.83
N ASN A 39 -10.01 -9.64 12.28
CA ASN A 39 -8.66 -9.68 11.74
C ASN A 39 -7.60 -9.95 12.83
N LEU A 40 -7.75 -9.34 14.01
CA LEU A 40 -6.83 -9.54 15.13
C LEU A 40 -6.91 -10.97 15.66
N ASP A 41 -8.09 -11.57 15.67
CA ASP A 41 -8.31 -12.95 16.09
C ASP A 41 -7.57 -13.94 15.16
N ILE A 42 -7.75 -13.79 13.84
CA ILE A 42 -7.00 -14.59 12.85
C ILE A 42 -5.48 -14.33 12.99
N PHE A 43 -5.06 -13.09 13.23
CA PHE A 43 -3.65 -12.76 13.40
C PHE A 43 -3.05 -13.40 14.67
N ALA A 44 -3.83 -13.48 15.76
CA ALA A 44 -3.42 -14.15 16.98
C ALA A 44 -3.20 -15.66 16.76
N ASP A 45 -4.06 -16.29 15.97
CA ASP A 45 -3.90 -17.70 15.58
C ASP A 45 -2.60 -17.93 14.80
N PHE A 46 -2.28 -17.04 13.85
CA PHE A 46 -1.01 -17.09 13.11
C PHE A 46 0.22 -16.92 14.01
N LEU A 47 0.16 -16.04 15.02
CA LEU A 47 1.24 -15.86 15.99
C LEU A 47 1.49 -17.09 16.84
N GLN A 48 0.46 -17.86 17.15
CA GLN A 48 0.54 -19.11 17.91
C GLN A 48 1.01 -20.30 17.06
N GLY A 49 1.22 -20.10 15.77
CA GLY A 49 1.63 -21.14 14.83
C GLY A 49 0.52 -22.14 14.52
N ALA A 50 -0.72 -21.79 14.80
CA ALA A 50 -1.87 -22.59 14.46
C ALA A 50 -1.97 -22.68 12.93
N SER A 51 -1.87 -23.90 12.41
CA SER A 51 -2.09 -24.19 10.99
C SER A 51 -3.61 -24.31 10.72
N PHE A 52 -4.34 -23.21 10.96
CA PHE A 52 -5.71 -23.16 10.52
C PHE A 52 -5.72 -22.97 9.00
N ASP A 53 -6.34 -23.93 8.32
CA ASP A 53 -6.55 -23.88 6.89
C ASP A 53 -7.70 -22.90 6.61
N TYR A 54 -7.38 -21.59 6.61
CA TYR A 54 -8.32 -20.54 6.24
C TYR A 54 -8.55 -20.52 4.74
N ASN A 55 -8.68 -21.69 4.12
CA ASN A 55 -9.00 -21.85 2.71
C ASN A 55 -10.48 -22.15 2.52
N LEU A 56 -11.08 -21.46 1.58
CA LEU A 56 -12.42 -21.73 1.10
C LEU A 56 -12.40 -21.79 -0.41
N SER A 57 -12.86 -22.92 -0.96
CA SER A 57 -12.96 -23.08 -2.40
C SER A 57 -14.31 -23.66 -2.80
N PHE A 58 -15.03 -22.99 -3.71
CA PHE A 58 -16.18 -23.54 -4.39
C PHE A 58 -16.21 -23.10 -5.86
N LYS A 59 -16.58 -24.01 -6.73
CA LYS A 59 -16.66 -23.74 -8.17
C LYS A 59 -17.90 -22.93 -8.48
N ILE A 60 -17.73 -21.79 -9.16
CA ILE A 60 -18.81 -20.98 -9.72
C ILE A 60 -19.08 -21.41 -11.17
N LEU A 61 -18.00 -21.59 -11.95
CA LEU A 61 -18.04 -22.07 -13.33
C LEU A 61 -16.97 -23.17 -13.51
N LYS A 62 -16.97 -23.87 -14.65
CA LYS A 62 -15.99 -24.93 -14.94
C LYS A 62 -14.54 -24.46 -14.85
N PHE A 63 -14.29 -23.19 -15.15
CA PHE A 63 -12.96 -22.55 -15.21
C PHE A 63 -12.74 -21.47 -14.13
N PHE A 64 -13.76 -21.13 -13.34
CA PHE A 64 -13.72 -20.08 -12.34
C PHE A 64 -14.18 -20.62 -10.99
N SER A 65 -13.34 -20.49 -10.01
CA SER A 65 -13.63 -20.86 -8.63
C SER A 65 -13.53 -19.64 -7.70
N PHE A 66 -14.45 -19.58 -6.73
CA PHE A 66 -14.25 -18.70 -5.58
C PHE A 66 -13.27 -19.41 -4.65
N HIS A 67 -11.99 -19.14 -4.84
CA HIS A 67 -10.92 -19.71 -4.03
C HIS A 67 -10.22 -18.59 -3.27
N VAL A 68 -10.41 -18.58 -1.96
CA VAL A 68 -9.82 -17.60 -1.04
C VAL A 68 -9.08 -18.32 0.08
N GLY A 69 -7.97 -17.74 0.48
CA GLY A 69 -7.12 -18.22 1.57
C GLY A 69 -6.22 -17.08 2.05
N VAL A 70 -5.68 -17.19 3.25
CA VAL A 70 -4.88 -16.14 3.85
C VAL A 70 -3.51 -16.68 4.21
N ASP A 71 -2.48 -16.00 3.72
CA ASP A 71 -1.10 -16.13 4.20
C ASP A 71 -0.74 -14.94 5.11
N SER A 72 0.43 -14.98 5.73
CA SER A 72 0.82 -13.92 6.68
C SER A 72 1.01 -12.56 6.01
N ILE A 73 1.46 -12.53 4.75
CA ILE A 73 1.62 -11.27 3.99
C ILE A 73 0.25 -10.62 3.74
N ALA A 74 -0.71 -11.41 3.25
CA ALA A 74 -2.08 -10.97 3.05
C ALA A 74 -2.72 -10.48 4.36
N LEU A 75 -2.56 -11.27 5.44
CA LEU A 75 -3.15 -10.97 6.74
C LEU A 75 -2.63 -9.65 7.33
N VAL A 76 -1.34 -9.37 7.23
CA VAL A 76 -0.74 -8.10 7.67
C VAL A 76 -1.35 -6.91 6.92
N LEU A 77 -1.62 -7.06 5.62
CA LEU A 77 -2.24 -5.99 4.81
C LEU A 77 -3.74 -5.85 5.06
N MET A 78 -4.45 -6.95 5.34
CA MET A 78 -5.84 -6.93 5.77
C MET A 78 -5.97 -6.25 7.13
N LEU A 79 -5.08 -6.57 8.08
CA LEU A 79 -5.02 -5.94 9.40
C LEU A 79 -4.75 -4.43 9.29
N LEU A 80 -3.80 -4.01 8.44
CA LEU A 80 -3.55 -2.59 8.16
C LEU A 80 -4.81 -1.89 7.65
N SER A 81 -5.52 -2.52 6.70
CA SER A 81 -6.70 -1.92 6.07
C SER A 81 -7.84 -1.73 7.08
N SER A 82 -8.20 -2.77 7.84
CA SER A 82 -9.26 -2.69 8.85
C SER A 82 -8.92 -1.73 9.98
N LEU A 83 -7.66 -1.72 10.43
CA LEU A 83 -7.18 -0.80 11.45
C LEU A 83 -7.33 0.66 11.04
N MET A 84 -6.87 1.01 9.83
CA MET A 84 -6.89 2.40 9.36
C MET A 84 -8.31 2.86 9.00
N ILE A 85 -9.20 1.96 8.57
CA ILE A 85 -10.62 2.26 8.38
C ILE A 85 -11.27 2.54 9.74
N PHE A 86 -11.06 1.68 10.73
CA PHE A 86 -11.57 1.90 12.10
C PHE A 86 -11.09 3.24 12.68
N LEU A 87 -9.79 3.51 12.63
CA LEU A 87 -9.23 4.77 13.11
C LEU A 87 -9.80 5.98 12.36
N SER A 88 -10.01 5.87 11.05
CA SER A 88 -10.62 6.93 10.24
C SER A 88 -12.06 7.21 10.66
N PHE A 89 -12.87 6.18 10.91
CA PHE A 89 -14.24 6.36 11.37
C PHE A 89 -14.33 6.91 12.81
N LEU A 90 -13.39 6.52 13.66
CA LEU A 90 -13.28 7.06 15.02
C LEU A 90 -12.91 8.55 14.99
N PHE A 91 -11.99 8.92 14.10
CA PHE A 91 -11.37 10.25 14.00
C PHE A 91 -12.28 11.26 13.30
N LEU A 92 -12.89 10.87 12.18
CA LEU A 92 -13.64 11.78 11.33
C LEU A 92 -15.13 11.90 11.72
N LYS A 93 -15.71 13.07 11.42
CA LYS A 93 -17.17 13.24 11.44
C LYS A 93 -17.75 12.85 10.08
N LEU A 94 -18.28 11.66 9.97
CA LEU A 94 -18.89 11.17 8.76
C LEU A 94 -20.41 11.02 8.94
N GLU A 95 -21.16 11.84 8.22
CA GLU A 95 -22.63 11.81 8.22
C GLU A 95 -23.20 11.42 6.83
N GLN A 96 -22.33 11.32 5.84
CA GLN A 96 -22.68 11.08 4.44
C GLN A 96 -22.79 9.58 4.19
N LYS A 97 -24.00 9.03 4.14
CA LYS A 97 -24.29 7.61 3.97
C LYS A 97 -23.59 7.00 2.75
N ALA A 98 -23.66 7.65 1.59
CA ALA A 98 -23.09 7.14 0.36
C ALA A 98 -21.55 7.08 0.42
N LEU A 99 -20.89 8.05 1.05
CA LEU A 99 -19.44 8.01 1.26
C LEU A 99 -19.04 6.83 2.13
N VAL A 100 -19.74 6.62 3.26
CA VAL A 100 -19.48 5.50 4.18
C VAL A 100 -19.77 4.16 3.50
N SER A 101 -20.85 4.06 2.75
CA SER A 101 -21.18 2.86 1.95
C SER A 101 -20.05 2.53 0.97
N CYS A 102 -19.54 3.53 0.24
CA CYS A 102 -18.41 3.33 -0.67
C CYS A 102 -17.13 2.86 0.06
N ILE A 103 -16.87 3.34 1.28
CA ILE A 103 -15.70 2.89 2.05
C ILE A 103 -15.85 1.42 2.48
N PHE A 104 -17.02 1.00 2.95
CA PHE A 104 -17.27 -0.41 3.26
C PHE A 104 -17.20 -1.29 2.01
N PHE A 105 -17.69 -0.80 0.87
CA PHE A 105 -17.54 -1.52 -0.40
C PHE A 105 -16.06 -1.65 -0.83
N LEU A 106 -15.26 -0.60 -0.61
CA LEU A 106 -13.81 -0.66 -0.82
C LEU A 106 -13.15 -1.66 0.13
N GLU A 107 -13.56 -1.69 1.39
CA GLU A 107 -13.06 -2.66 2.37
C GLU A 107 -13.37 -4.10 1.94
N PHE A 108 -14.60 -4.38 1.46
CA PHE A 108 -14.95 -5.65 0.85
C PHE A 108 -14.03 -6.03 -0.30
N ALA A 109 -13.82 -5.12 -1.25
CA ALA A 109 -12.97 -5.36 -2.42
C ALA A 109 -11.50 -5.66 -2.01
N ILE A 110 -10.99 -4.96 -1.00
CA ILE A 110 -9.62 -5.14 -0.51
C ILE A 110 -9.46 -6.44 0.28
N MET A 111 -10.41 -6.78 1.17
CA MET A 111 -10.38 -8.04 1.91
C MET A 111 -10.43 -9.23 0.95
N GLY A 112 -11.29 -9.16 -0.07
CA GLY A 112 -11.37 -10.17 -1.12
C GLY A 112 -10.08 -10.26 -1.94
N LEU A 113 -9.49 -9.13 -2.33
CA LEU A 113 -8.27 -9.09 -3.12
C LEU A 113 -7.08 -9.72 -2.39
N PHE A 114 -6.87 -9.37 -1.11
CA PHE A 114 -5.75 -9.92 -0.33
C PHE A 114 -5.92 -11.40 0.01
N SER A 115 -7.16 -11.87 0.09
CA SER A 115 -7.44 -13.27 0.41
C SER A 115 -7.54 -14.19 -0.81
N THR A 116 -7.48 -13.67 -2.04
CA THR A 116 -7.70 -14.51 -3.23
C THR A 116 -6.54 -15.47 -3.51
N LYS A 117 -6.90 -16.68 -3.98
CA LYS A 117 -5.99 -17.71 -4.51
C LYS A 117 -6.31 -18.03 -5.99
N ASP A 118 -7.14 -17.22 -6.65
CA ASP A 118 -7.54 -17.33 -8.05
C ASP A 118 -7.26 -16.03 -8.79
N GLY A 119 -6.60 -16.11 -9.96
CA GLY A 119 -6.17 -14.92 -10.71
C GLY A 119 -7.34 -14.11 -11.26
N LEU A 120 -8.43 -14.77 -11.71
CA LEU A 120 -9.60 -14.05 -12.22
C LEU A 120 -10.37 -13.38 -11.07
N LEU A 121 -10.45 -14.04 -9.91
CA LEU A 121 -11.05 -13.48 -8.71
C LEU A 121 -10.27 -12.25 -8.22
N PHE A 122 -8.92 -12.29 -8.28
CA PHE A 122 -8.07 -11.13 -8.02
C PHE A 122 -8.46 -9.95 -8.92
N TYR A 123 -8.59 -10.20 -10.23
CA TYR A 123 -8.99 -9.16 -11.19
C TYR A 123 -10.36 -8.57 -10.87
N VAL A 124 -11.34 -9.39 -10.52
CA VAL A 124 -12.69 -8.92 -10.15
C VAL A 124 -12.63 -7.98 -8.93
N PHE A 125 -11.92 -8.34 -7.87
CA PHE A 125 -11.78 -7.48 -6.71
C PHE A 125 -10.95 -6.21 -7.00
N TRP A 126 -9.95 -6.32 -7.88
CA TRP A 126 -9.18 -5.17 -8.35
C TRP A 126 -10.07 -4.14 -9.04
N GLU A 127 -10.93 -4.56 -9.96
CA GLU A 127 -11.89 -3.68 -10.65
C GLU A 127 -12.94 -3.13 -9.68
N PHE A 128 -13.46 -3.94 -8.78
CA PHE A 128 -14.41 -3.47 -7.77
C PHE A 128 -13.86 -2.34 -6.90
N SER A 129 -12.54 -2.27 -6.70
CA SER A 129 -11.92 -1.16 -5.98
C SER A 129 -11.98 0.18 -6.73
N LEU A 130 -12.14 0.18 -8.06
CA LEU A 130 -12.13 1.41 -8.86
C LEU A 130 -13.47 2.14 -8.85
N LEU A 131 -14.59 1.40 -8.85
CA LEU A 131 -15.94 1.96 -8.96
C LEU A 131 -16.30 2.93 -7.81
N PRO A 132 -16.12 2.55 -6.52
CA PRO A 132 -16.40 3.47 -5.42
C PRO A 132 -15.49 4.69 -5.44
N LEU A 133 -14.21 4.53 -5.81
CA LEU A 133 -13.27 5.65 -5.90
C LEU A 133 -13.71 6.67 -6.97
N LEU A 134 -14.12 6.19 -8.14
CA LEU A 134 -14.66 7.06 -9.20
C LEU A 134 -15.92 7.80 -8.73
N TYR A 135 -16.86 7.09 -8.08
CA TYR A 135 -18.06 7.69 -7.52
C TYR A 135 -17.74 8.77 -6.49
N ILE A 136 -16.85 8.47 -5.54
CA ILE A 136 -16.46 9.43 -4.50
C ILE A 136 -15.79 10.67 -5.11
N MET A 137 -14.92 10.49 -6.11
CA MET A 137 -14.29 11.60 -6.83
C MET A 137 -15.30 12.44 -7.61
N GLY A 138 -16.34 11.81 -8.16
CA GLY A 138 -17.40 12.51 -8.89
C GLY A 138 -18.33 13.33 -8.00
N VAL A 139 -18.68 12.81 -6.83
CA VAL A 139 -19.68 13.41 -5.93
C VAL A 139 -19.07 14.30 -4.86
N TYR A 140 -17.92 13.90 -4.33
CA TYR A 140 -17.28 14.54 -3.16
C TYR A 140 -15.90 15.13 -3.46
N GLY A 141 -15.33 14.87 -4.65
CA GLY A 141 -14.05 15.42 -5.07
C GLY A 141 -14.16 16.88 -5.52
N LYS A 142 -13.03 17.60 -5.42
CA LYS A 142 -12.95 19.00 -5.88
C LYS A 142 -12.75 19.12 -7.41
N ASP A 143 -12.15 18.09 -8.03
CA ASP A 143 -11.90 18.04 -9.47
C ASP A 143 -12.24 16.65 -10.02
N PHE A 144 -13.37 16.55 -10.70
CA PHE A 144 -13.81 15.31 -11.34
C PHE A 144 -12.84 14.81 -12.43
N ARG A 145 -12.15 15.72 -13.12
CA ARG A 145 -11.19 15.36 -14.18
C ARG A 145 -10.02 14.56 -13.62
N ALA A 146 -9.60 14.84 -12.37
CA ALA A 146 -8.57 14.05 -11.69
C ALA A 146 -9.04 12.60 -11.47
N GLY A 147 -10.33 12.41 -11.07
CA GLY A 147 -10.94 11.08 -10.93
C GLY A 147 -11.04 10.32 -12.24
N VAL A 148 -11.47 10.98 -13.31
CA VAL A 148 -11.53 10.39 -14.67
C VAL A 148 -10.14 10.00 -15.16
N LYS A 149 -9.13 10.88 -14.97
CA LYS A 149 -7.74 10.57 -15.32
C LYS A 149 -7.25 9.31 -14.60
N PHE A 150 -7.49 9.22 -13.29
CA PHE A 150 -7.16 8.03 -12.51
C PHE A 150 -7.83 6.77 -13.07
N PHE A 151 -9.15 6.85 -13.33
CA PHE A 151 -9.91 5.71 -13.85
C PHE A 151 -9.34 5.22 -15.19
N ILE A 152 -9.09 6.13 -16.13
CA ILE A 152 -8.54 5.77 -17.46
C ILE A 152 -7.16 5.10 -17.32
N TYR A 153 -6.27 5.65 -16.48
CA TYR A 153 -4.95 5.04 -16.23
C TYR A 153 -5.08 3.64 -15.62
N ALA A 154 -5.89 3.51 -14.55
CA ALA A 154 -6.05 2.26 -13.85
C ALA A 154 -6.72 1.19 -14.73
N PHE A 155 -7.76 1.57 -15.49
CA PHE A 155 -8.49 0.67 -16.38
C PHE A 155 -7.63 0.22 -17.57
N ALA A 156 -6.86 1.13 -18.18
CA ALA A 156 -5.95 0.77 -19.27
C ALA A 156 -4.90 -0.27 -18.81
N GLY A 157 -4.33 -0.09 -17.61
CA GLY A 157 -3.42 -1.06 -17.03
C GLY A 157 -4.08 -2.40 -16.70
N SER A 158 -5.29 -2.37 -16.16
CA SER A 158 -6.00 -3.59 -15.76
C SER A 158 -6.44 -4.44 -16.96
N ILE A 159 -6.76 -3.83 -18.10
CA ILE A 159 -7.03 -4.59 -19.33
C ILE A 159 -5.79 -5.40 -19.77
N LEU A 160 -4.59 -4.82 -19.69
CA LEU A 160 -3.35 -5.56 -19.98
C LEU A 160 -3.18 -6.73 -19.03
N MET A 161 -3.46 -6.55 -17.73
CA MET A 161 -3.43 -7.62 -16.74
C MET A 161 -4.47 -8.70 -17.05
N LEU A 162 -5.69 -8.34 -17.45
CA LEU A 162 -6.73 -9.32 -17.82
C LEU A 162 -6.30 -10.19 -19.00
N VAL A 163 -5.74 -9.58 -20.04
CA VAL A 163 -5.22 -10.32 -21.20
C VAL A 163 -4.11 -11.29 -20.76
N ALA A 164 -3.21 -10.84 -19.88
CA ALA A 164 -2.14 -11.68 -19.34
C ALA A 164 -2.68 -12.84 -18.50
N LEU A 165 -3.72 -12.61 -17.67
CA LEU A 165 -4.37 -13.67 -16.89
C LEU A 165 -5.00 -14.74 -17.79
N ILE A 166 -5.71 -14.33 -18.84
CA ILE A 166 -6.33 -15.25 -19.80
C ILE A 166 -5.26 -16.04 -20.55
N TYR A 167 -4.19 -15.37 -20.96
CA TYR A 167 -3.09 -16.03 -21.67
C TYR A 167 -2.34 -17.02 -20.75
N GLN A 168 -2.12 -16.68 -19.49
CA GLN A 168 -1.53 -17.58 -18.49
C GLN A 168 -2.41 -18.83 -18.27
N ALA A 169 -3.74 -18.68 -18.21
CA ALA A 169 -4.67 -19.79 -18.12
C ALA A 169 -4.63 -20.67 -19.38
N TYR A 170 -4.47 -20.05 -20.57
CA TYR A 170 -4.29 -20.78 -21.84
C TYR A 170 -2.98 -21.57 -21.89
N LEU A 171 -1.86 -21.02 -21.41
CA LEU A 171 -0.59 -21.75 -21.30
C LEU A 171 -0.71 -22.99 -20.39
N ASN A 172 -1.38 -22.85 -19.25
CA ASN A 172 -1.66 -23.98 -18.37
C ASN A 172 -2.57 -25.02 -19.05
N TYR A 173 -3.53 -24.60 -19.87
CA TYR A 173 -4.34 -25.53 -20.68
C TYR A 173 -3.49 -26.31 -21.66
N GLN A 174 -2.54 -25.68 -22.32
CA GLN A 174 -1.62 -26.39 -23.25
C GLN A 174 -0.73 -27.41 -22.52
N LEU A 175 -0.31 -27.09 -21.28
CA LEU A 175 0.57 -27.96 -20.49
C LEU A 175 -0.17 -29.13 -19.84
N LEU A 176 -1.36 -28.87 -19.28
CA LEU A 176 -2.06 -29.80 -18.37
C LEU A 176 -3.43 -30.24 -18.91
N ASN A 177 -3.92 -29.73 -20.04
CA ASN A 177 -5.29 -29.85 -20.52
C ASN A 177 -6.36 -29.36 -19.53
N ILE A 178 -5.97 -28.45 -18.61
CA ILE A 178 -6.85 -27.85 -17.60
C ILE A 178 -6.82 -26.34 -17.76
N PHE A 179 -7.95 -25.75 -18.17
CA PHE A 179 -8.11 -24.30 -18.19
C PHE A 179 -8.54 -23.82 -16.79
N THR A 180 -7.64 -23.13 -16.08
CA THR A 180 -7.85 -22.72 -14.69
C THR A 180 -7.14 -21.42 -14.40
N PHE A 181 -7.69 -20.65 -13.43
CA PHE A 181 -7.08 -19.45 -12.89
C PHE A 181 -6.47 -19.65 -11.48
N ASP A 182 -6.40 -20.89 -11.01
CA ASP A 182 -5.85 -21.24 -9.70
C ASP A 182 -4.34 -20.93 -9.63
N LEU A 183 -3.97 -20.09 -8.67
CA LEU A 183 -2.60 -19.59 -8.51
C LEU A 183 -1.63 -20.67 -8.04
N GLU A 184 -2.08 -21.68 -7.29
CA GLU A 184 -1.21 -22.78 -6.86
C GLU A 184 -0.81 -23.64 -8.05
N ILE A 185 -1.77 -23.95 -8.94
CA ILE A 185 -1.49 -24.66 -10.17
C ILE A 185 -0.51 -23.86 -11.04
N TRP A 186 -0.70 -22.55 -11.15
CA TRP A 186 0.20 -21.71 -11.94
C TRP A 186 1.61 -21.66 -11.36
N LYS A 187 1.75 -21.51 -10.04
CA LYS A 187 3.06 -21.48 -9.35
C LYS A 187 3.82 -22.81 -9.54
N ASN A 188 3.13 -23.92 -9.43
CA ASN A 188 3.74 -25.25 -9.61
C ASN A 188 4.26 -25.49 -11.04
N ASN A 189 3.70 -24.80 -12.02
CA ASN A 189 4.07 -24.92 -13.43
C ASN A 189 4.83 -23.70 -13.98
N ALA A 190 5.24 -22.78 -13.13
CA ALA A 190 5.91 -21.54 -13.55
C ALA A 190 7.21 -21.80 -14.36
N SER A 191 7.96 -22.84 -14.01
CA SER A 191 9.20 -23.23 -14.71
C SER A 191 8.97 -23.78 -16.14
N ALA A 192 7.74 -24.17 -16.48
CA ALA A 192 7.40 -24.67 -17.82
C ALA A 192 7.06 -23.53 -18.80
N VAL A 193 6.87 -22.30 -18.32
CA VAL A 193 6.62 -21.13 -19.16
C VAL A 193 7.94 -20.65 -19.76
N ASN A 194 8.01 -20.54 -21.09
CA ASN A 194 9.24 -20.16 -21.76
C ASN A 194 9.61 -18.68 -21.46
N PHE A 195 10.90 -18.35 -21.61
CA PHE A 195 11.42 -17.03 -21.22
C PHE A 195 10.74 -15.86 -21.97
N THR A 196 10.44 -15.99 -23.24
CA THR A 196 9.78 -14.92 -24.03
C THR A 196 8.37 -14.69 -23.52
N GLU A 197 7.63 -15.72 -23.19
CA GLU A 197 6.28 -15.62 -22.60
C GLU A 197 6.34 -15.01 -21.20
N GLN A 198 7.33 -15.41 -20.37
CA GLN A 198 7.54 -14.76 -19.07
C GLN A 198 7.78 -13.25 -19.22
N LEU A 199 8.60 -12.80 -20.20
CA LEU A 199 8.86 -11.38 -20.43
C LEU A 199 7.59 -10.60 -20.78
N LEU A 200 6.75 -11.15 -21.69
CA LEU A 200 5.52 -10.50 -22.13
C LEU A 200 4.48 -10.43 -21.00
N LEU A 201 4.26 -11.52 -20.29
CA LEU A 201 3.33 -11.60 -19.18
C LEU A 201 3.77 -10.72 -18.02
N PHE A 202 5.04 -10.80 -17.63
CA PHE A 202 5.62 -9.93 -16.61
C PHE A 202 5.41 -8.45 -16.97
N GLY A 203 5.70 -8.05 -18.23
CA GLY A 203 5.53 -6.69 -18.69
C GLY A 203 4.08 -6.19 -18.55
N ALA A 204 3.09 -7.02 -18.88
CA ALA A 204 1.68 -6.70 -18.76
C ALA A 204 1.25 -6.51 -17.29
N PHE A 205 1.64 -7.43 -16.40
CA PHE A 205 1.40 -7.30 -14.97
C PHE A 205 2.14 -6.12 -14.36
N PHE A 206 3.42 -5.93 -14.75
CA PHE A 206 4.24 -4.83 -14.25
C PHE A 206 3.62 -3.47 -14.58
N ILE A 207 3.16 -3.25 -15.81
CA ILE A 207 2.51 -1.98 -16.20
C ILE A 207 1.25 -1.74 -15.36
N ALA A 208 0.40 -2.74 -15.18
CA ALA A 208 -0.81 -2.62 -14.37
C ALA A 208 -0.49 -2.23 -12.92
N PHE A 209 0.48 -2.92 -12.32
CA PHE A 209 0.88 -2.66 -10.94
C PHE A 209 1.67 -1.35 -10.80
N ALA A 210 2.53 -0.99 -11.74
CA ALA A 210 3.27 0.26 -11.75
C ALA A 210 2.36 1.49 -11.91
N ILE A 211 1.25 1.39 -12.65
CA ILE A 211 0.21 2.42 -12.70
C ILE A 211 -0.45 2.56 -11.33
N LYS A 212 -0.88 1.47 -10.71
CA LYS A 212 -1.59 1.51 -9.42
C LYS A 212 -0.69 1.89 -8.26
N ALA A 213 0.60 1.50 -8.29
CA ALA A 213 1.62 1.88 -7.31
C ALA A 213 2.29 3.23 -7.58
N PRO A 214 1.69 4.12 -8.33
CA PRO A 214 2.18 5.29 -9.06
C PRO A 214 3.72 5.37 -9.20
N LEU A 215 4.33 4.37 -9.84
CA LEU A 215 5.77 4.38 -10.10
C LEU A 215 6.10 5.35 -11.25
N PHE A 216 7.24 6.03 -11.17
CA PHE A 216 7.71 6.87 -12.27
C PHE A 216 7.90 6.04 -13.57
N PRO A 217 7.44 6.51 -14.75
CA PRO A 217 6.77 7.78 -15.04
C PRO A 217 5.22 7.74 -14.94
N LEU A 218 4.63 6.62 -14.51
CA LEU A 218 3.18 6.36 -14.51
C LEU A 218 2.44 7.00 -13.30
N HIS A 219 3.09 7.86 -12.52
CA HIS A 219 2.59 8.42 -11.25
C HIS A 219 1.72 9.68 -11.40
N THR A 220 1.66 10.29 -12.57
CA THR A 220 1.11 11.66 -12.76
C THR A 220 -0.37 11.84 -12.41
N TRP A 221 -1.11 10.75 -12.26
CA TRP A 221 -2.51 10.78 -11.83
C TRP A 221 -2.63 10.96 -10.30
N ALA A 222 -1.72 10.35 -9.53
CA ALA A 222 -1.87 10.17 -8.09
C ALA A 222 -1.86 11.48 -7.28
N PRO A 223 -0.89 12.41 -7.41
CA PRO A 223 -0.89 13.64 -6.62
C PRO A 223 -2.16 14.46 -6.80
N LYS A 224 -2.70 14.52 -8.02
CA LYS A 224 -3.95 15.24 -8.31
C LYS A 224 -5.16 14.59 -7.66
N VAL A 225 -5.23 13.25 -7.65
CA VAL A 225 -6.29 12.52 -6.96
C VAL A 225 -6.21 12.74 -5.46
N TYR A 226 -5.04 12.62 -4.86
CA TYR A 226 -4.83 12.88 -3.43
C TYR A 226 -5.25 14.31 -3.03
N ALA A 227 -4.83 15.32 -3.79
CA ALA A 227 -5.13 16.71 -3.48
C ALA A 227 -6.64 17.03 -3.57
N ASN A 228 -7.34 16.44 -4.54
CA ASN A 228 -8.72 16.79 -4.87
C ASN A 228 -9.78 15.85 -4.28
N SER A 229 -9.38 14.70 -3.72
CA SER A 229 -10.31 13.76 -3.06
C SER A 229 -10.61 14.17 -1.62
N PRO A 230 -11.72 13.70 -1.00
CA PRO A 230 -11.86 13.69 0.44
C PRO A 230 -10.67 13.00 1.11
N VAL A 231 -10.24 13.47 2.28
CA VAL A 231 -9.05 12.90 2.94
C VAL A 231 -9.18 11.41 3.23
N LEU A 232 -10.39 10.94 3.52
CA LEU A 232 -10.64 9.52 3.74
C LEU A 232 -10.21 8.66 2.52
N VAL A 233 -10.46 9.14 1.29
CA VAL A 233 -9.96 8.49 0.08
C VAL A 233 -8.43 8.52 0.02
N SER A 234 -7.81 9.64 0.41
CA SER A 234 -6.34 9.73 0.47
C SER A 234 -5.75 8.70 1.43
N VAL A 235 -6.38 8.51 2.61
CA VAL A 235 -6.00 7.46 3.57
C VAL A 235 -6.15 6.07 2.93
N MET A 236 -7.30 5.78 2.29
CA MET A 236 -7.54 4.47 1.66
C MET A 236 -6.53 4.17 0.55
N LEU A 237 -6.24 5.13 -0.31
CA LEU A 237 -5.26 4.96 -1.40
C LEU A 237 -3.84 4.65 -0.87
N VAL A 238 -3.44 5.23 0.26
CA VAL A 238 -2.15 4.94 0.90
C VAL A 238 -2.14 3.57 1.58
N VAL A 239 -3.25 3.20 2.21
CA VAL A 239 -3.38 1.96 2.99
C VAL A 239 -3.48 0.73 2.08
N PHE A 240 -4.19 0.84 0.97
CA PHE A 240 -4.41 -0.27 0.04
C PHE A 240 -3.16 -0.56 -0.80
N LYS A 241 -2.34 -1.48 -0.32
CA LYS A 241 -1.07 -1.90 -0.95
C LYS A 241 -1.28 -2.95 -2.04
N MET A 242 -2.34 -2.79 -2.86
CA MET A 242 -2.74 -3.78 -3.87
C MET A 242 -1.63 -4.11 -4.88
N ALA A 243 -0.95 -3.09 -5.40
CA ALA A 243 0.07 -3.28 -6.42
C ALA A 243 1.37 -3.90 -5.88
N PRO A 244 1.96 -3.43 -4.76
CA PRO A 244 3.05 -4.14 -4.11
C PRO A 244 2.72 -5.59 -3.77
N PHE A 245 1.51 -5.87 -3.29
CA PHE A 245 1.03 -7.23 -3.07
C PHE A 245 0.93 -8.02 -4.38
N GLY A 246 0.45 -7.40 -5.47
CA GLY A 246 0.39 -8.02 -6.80
C GLY A 246 1.76 -8.46 -7.32
N PHE A 247 2.82 -7.67 -7.12
CA PHE A 247 4.18 -8.08 -7.45
C PHE A 247 4.60 -9.35 -6.70
N LEU A 248 4.28 -9.44 -5.40
CA LEU A 248 4.60 -10.63 -4.58
C LEU A 248 3.77 -11.84 -4.97
N LEU A 249 2.51 -11.64 -5.36
CA LEU A 249 1.57 -12.72 -5.65
C LEU A 249 1.75 -13.31 -7.06
N PHE A 250 2.06 -12.45 -8.06
CA PHE A 250 2.12 -12.82 -9.47
C PHE A 250 3.54 -12.72 -10.05
N CYS A 251 4.17 -11.53 -10.00
CA CYS A 251 5.39 -11.29 -10.76
C CYS A 251 6.54 -12.18 -10.30
N LEU A 252 6.80 -12.24 -8.99
CA LEU A 252 7.91 -12.99 -8.47
C LEU A 252 7.73 -14.52 -8.61
N PRO A 253 6.60 -15.12 -8.19
CA PRO A 253 6.47 -16.58 -8.23
C PRO A 253 6.16 -17.17 -9.60
N LEU A 254 5.50 -16.40 -10.50
CA LEU A 254 5.10 -16.92 -11.82
C LEU A 254 6.13 -16.62 -12.91
N PHE A 255 6.90 -15.54 -12.78
CA PHE A 255 7.84 -15.07 -13.80
C PHE A 255 9.22 -14.77 -13.19
N PRO A 256 9.89 -15.76 -12.55
CA PRO A 256 11.14 -15.50 -11.84
C PRO A 256 12.26 -15.02 -12.77
N ASP A 257 12.41 -15.63 -13.97
CA ASP A 257 13.46 -15.25 -14.92
C ASP A 257 13.25 -13.83 -15.47
N ALA A 258 12.00 -13.46 -15.78
CA ALA A 258 11.65 -12.12 -16.21
C ALA A 258 11.85 -11.10 -15.06
N SER A 259 11.58 -11.49 -13.81
CA SER A 259 11.81 -10.65 -12.64
C SER A 259 13.30 -10.29 -12.48
N VAL A 260 14.19 -11.26 -12.70
CA VAL A 260 15.64 -11.03 -12.71
C VAL A 260 16.06 -10.16 -13.90
N TYR A 261 15.57 -10.47 -15.08
CA TYR A 261 15.93 -9.73 -16.29
C TYR A 261 15.55 -8.25 -16.21
N PHE A 262 14.36 -7.94 -15.70
CA PHE A 262 13.89 -6.55 -15.56
C PHE A 262 14.35 -5.86 -14.28
N MET A 263 14.97 -6.57 -13.33
CA MET A 263 15.40 -6.00 -12.05
C MET A 263 16.24 -4.73 -12.21
N PRO A 264 17.27 -4.63 -13.07
CA PRO A 264 18.07 -3.42 -13.22
C PRO A 264 17.23 -2.21 -13.67
N LEU A 265 16.30 -2.43 -14.62
CA LEU A 265 15.38 -1.39 -15.10
C LEU A 265 14.44 -0.94 -13.97
N ILE A 266 13.88 -1.88 -13.21
CA ILE A 266 12.96 -1.57 -12.11
C ILE A 266 13.69 -0.82 -11.00
N VAL A 267 14.91 -1.22 -10.65
CA VAL A 267 15.75 -0.51 -9.69
C VAL A 267 15.99 0.94 -10.13
N ALA A 268 16.33 1.15 -11.41
CA ALA A 268 16.52 2.50 -11.96
C ALA A 268 15.25 3.34 -11.87
N LEU A 269 14.09 2.79 -12.26
CA LEU A 269 12.78 3.47 -12.17
C LEU A 269 12.41 3.80 -10.71
N CYS A 270 12.69 2.90 -9.77
CA CYS A 270 12.47 3.12 -8.35
C CYS A 270 13.35 4.25 -7.81
N ILE A 271 14.64 4.26 -8.12
CA ILE A 271 15.57 5.32 -7.69
C ILE A 271 15.14 6.67 -8.25
N VAL A 272 14.79 6.74 -9.54
CA VAL A 272 14.25 7.97 -10.14
C VAL A 272 12.95 8.38 -9.43
N SER A 273 12.03 7.44 -9.17
CA SER A 273 10.78 7.73 -8.46
C SER A 273 11.04 8.28 -7.06
N ILE A 274 11.99 7.71 -6.33
CA ILE A 274 12.38 8.15 -4.99
C ILE A 274 12.85 9.61 -5.01
N VAL A 275 13.85 9.91 -5.81
CA VAL A 275 14.49 11.23 -5.81
C VAL A 275 13.59 12.29 -6.43
N TYR A 276 12.99 12.00 -7.58
CA TYR A 276 12.13 12.93 -8.32
C TYR A 276 10.92 13.39 -7.50
N ASN A 277 10.19 12.43 -6.91
CA ASN A 277 9.02 12.78 -6.12
C ASN A 277 9.37 13.47 -4.79
N ALA A 278 10.50 13.14 -4.16
CA ALA A 278 10.97 13.84 -2.98
C ALA A 278 11.32 15.32 -3.27
N LEU A 279 11.93 15.60 -4.42
CA LEU A 279 12.23 16.96 -4.86
C LEU A 279 10.95 17.78 -5.15
N ILE A 280 9.93 17.15 -5.74
CA ILE A 280 8.63 17.81 -5.94
C ILE A 280 7.92 18.04 -4.60
N ALA A 281 7.95 17.08 -3.68
CA ALA A 281 7.39 17.23 -2.34
C ALA A 281 7.96 18.47 -1.62
N TYR A 282 9.25 18.75 -1.75
CA TYR A 282 9.90 19.95 -1.18
C TYR A 282 9.33 21.27 -1.73
N ARG A 283 8.86 21.29 -2.98
CA ARG A 283 8.28 22.48 -3.64
C ARG A 283 6.78 22.63 -3.47
N ALA A 284 6.11 21.61 -2.92
CA ALA A 284 4.65 21.61 -2.78
C ALA A 284 4.19 22.70 -1.81
N GLU A 285 3.17 23.46 -2.22
CA GLU A 285 2.51 24.51 -1.44
C GLU A 285 1.28 23.97 -0.70
N ASN A 286 0.69 22.88 -1.21
CA ASN A 286 -0.44 22.19 -0.62
C ASN A 286 0.06 20.99 0.20
N ILE A 287 -0.33 20.94 1.49
CA ILE A 287 0.13 19.90 2.42
C ILE A 287 -0.31 18.48 1.99
N LYS A 288 -1.48 18.31 1.34
CA LYS A 288 -1.91 17.01 0.80
C LYS A 288 -1.06 16.57 -0.39
N GLU A 289 -0.68 17.51 -1.26
CA GLU A 289 0.23 17.21 -2.36
C GLU A 289 1.61 16.83 -1.87
N LEU A 290 2.12 17.53 -0.86
CA LEU A 290 3.40 17.19 -0.22
C LEU A 290 3.39 15.75 0.29
N ILE A 291 2.37 15.37 1.07
CA ILE A 291 2.25 14.02 1.61
C ILE A 291 2.07 12.99 0.47
N ALA A 292 1.33 13.33 -0.59
CA ALA A 292 1.14 12.45 -1.74
C ALA A 292 2.46 12.18 -2.47
N TYR A 293 3.26 13.20 -2.78
CA TYR A 293 4.56 13.01 -3.41
C TYR A 293 5.55 12.27 -2.50
N SER A 294 5.53 12.58 -1.20
CA SER A 294 6.27 11.80 -0.19
C SER A 294 5.88 10.32 -0.24
N SER A 295 4.58 10.02 -0.25
CA SER A 295 4.07 8.65 -0.35
C SER A 295 4.54 7.92 -1.61
N ILE A 296 4.54 8.59 -2.78
CA ILE A 296 5.03 8.01 -4.03
C ILE A 296 6.54 7.71 -3.96
N SER A 297 7.32 8.58 -3.34
CA SER A 297 8.74 8.36 -3.09
C SER A 297 8.96 7.07 -2.26
N HIS A 298 8.24 6.91 -1.16
CA HIS A 298 8.33 5.73 -0.29
C HIS A 298 7.77 4.45 -0.96
N LEU A 299 6.78 4.55 -1.87
CA LEU A 299 6.36 3.41 -2.70
C LEU A 299 7.49 2.91 -3.61
N GLY A 300 8.30 3.82 -4.14
CA GLY A 300 9.53 3.44 -4.86
C GLY A 300 10.48 2.60 -4.00
N VAL A 301 10.65 2.93 -2.72
CA VAL A 301 11.46 2.13 -1.77
C VAL A 301 10.85 0.74 -1.56
N MET A 302 9.53 0.63 -1.41
CA MET A 302 8.86 -0.67 -1.23
C MET A 302 9.05 -1.58 -2.43
N ILE A 303 8.84 -1.06 -3.65
CA ILE A 303 9.02 -1.83 -4.88
C ILE A 303 10.50 -2.23 -5.05
N LEU A 304 11.42 -1.33 -4.72
CA LEU A 304 12.85 -1.64 -4.70
C LEU A 304 13.16 -2.81 -3.76
N GLY A 305 12.55 -2.84 -2.56
CA GLY A 305 12.69 -3.94 -1.61
C GLY A 305 12.14 -5.27 -2.14
N ILE A 306 10.99 -5.25 -2.84
CA ILE A 306 10.43 -6.44 -3.48
C ILE A 306 11.39 -7.00 -4.54
N PHE A 307 11.90 -6.13 -5.42
CA PHE A 307 12.82 -6.51 -6.50
C PHE A 307 14.30 -6.58 -6.06
N SER A 308 14.57 -6.54 -4.75
CA SER A 308 15.85 -6.99 -4.22
C SER A 308 16.02 -8.51 -4.32
N LEU A 309 14.95 -9.25 -4.56
CA LEU A 309 14.91 -10.69 -4.77
C LEU A 309 15.60 -11.49 -3.65
N ASN A 310 15.63 -10.97 -2.43
CA ASN A 310 16.19 -11.63 -1.26
C ASN A 310 15.32 -11.46 -0.01
N ALA A 311 15.48 -12.33 0.97
CA ALA A 311 14.64 -12.39 2.16
C ALA A 311 14.61 -11.08 2.96
N LEU A 312 15.74 -10.39 3.08
CA LEU A 312 15.82 -9.15 3.85
C LEU A 312 15.01 -8.04 3.21
N GLY A 313 15.21 -7.81 1.89
CA GLY A 313 14.51 -6.74 1.20
C GLY A 313 13.02 -7.01 1.05
N ILE A 314 12.60 -8.26 0.75
CA ILE A 314 11.19 -8.62 0.63
C ILE A 314 10.49 -8.53 1.99
N SER A 315 11.07 -9.07 3.07
CA SER A 315 10.50 -8.94 4.42
C SER A 315 10.43 -7.47 4.86
N GLY A 316 11.49 -6.71 4.57
CA GLY A 316 11.52 -5.27 4.78
C GLY A 316 10.42 -4.53 4.01
N ALA A 317 10.18 -4.89 2.75
CA ALA A 317 9.14 -4.29 1.92
C ALA A 317 7.73 -4.55 2.49
N VAL A 318 7.43 -5.80 2.87
CA VAL A 318 6.12 -6.15 3.47
C VAL A 318 5.93 -5.42 4.80
N PHE A 319 6.94 -5.40 5.67
CA PHE A 319 6.89 -4.65 6.92
C PHE A 319 6.70 -3.15 6.66
N TYR A 320 7.39 -2.61 5.67
CA TYR A 320 7.30 -1.20 5.31
C TYR A 320 5.96 -0.82 4.67
N MET A 321 5.30 -1.74 3.95
CA MET A 321 3.92 -1.52 3.48
C MET A 321 2.99 -1.21 4.65
N PHE A 322 3.11 -1.97 5.75
CA PHE A 322 2.33 -1.76 6.97
C PHE A 322 2.72 -0.45 7.65
N ALA A 323 4.01 -0.22 7.87
CA ALA A 323 4.55 0.98 8.50
C ALA A 323 4.12 2.27 7.79
N HIS A 324 4.32 2.33 6.47
CA HIS A 324 3.93 3.47 5.65
C HIS A 324 2.41 3.70 5.65
N GLY A 325 1.62 2.63 5.64
CA GLY A 325 0.15 2.76 5.71
C GLY A 325 -0.30 3.46 6.98
N ILE A 326 0.24 3.08 8.14
CA ILE A 326 -0.05 3.75 9.42
C ILE A 326 0.46 5.19 9.42
N VAL A 327 1.74 5.39 9.11
CA VAL A 327 2.39 6.70 9.26
C VAL A 327 1.81 7.73 8.29
N THR A 328 1.77 7.41 7.01
CA THR A 328 1.27 8.35 6.00
C THR A 328 -0.25 8.50 6.05
N GLY A 329 -0.99 7.43 6.35
CA GLY A 329 -2.42 7.52 6.61
C GLY A 329 -2.73 8.43 7.78
N SER A 330 -1.94 8.36 8.85
CA SER A 330 -2.08 9.23 10.02
C SER A 330 -1.72 10.69 9.72
N LEU A 331 -0.72 10.96 8.86
CA LEU A 331 -0.44 12.33 8.39
C LEU A 331 -1.65 12.92 7.65
N PHE A 332 -2.31 12.14 6.79
CA PHE A 332 -3.55 12.59 6.14
C PHE A 332 -4.66 12.86 7.15
N LEU A 333 -4.85 12.03 8.17
CA LEU A 333 -5.82 12.28 9.24
C LEU A 333 -5.51 13.56 10.01
N MET A 334 -4.23 13.82 10.33
CA MET A 334 -3.81 15.08 10.98
C MET A 334 -4.09 16.30 10.11
N VAL A 335 -3.85 16.20 8.81
CA VAL A 335 -4.16 17.27 7.84
C VAL A 335 -5.66 17.51 7.73
N GLU A 336 -6.47 16.48 7.84
CA GLU A 336 -7.93 16.63 7.88
C GLU A 336 -8.39 17.40 9.13
N LEU A 337 -7.77 17.20 10.29
CA LEU A 337 -8.07 18.01 11.48
C LEU A 337 -7.80 19.49 11.26
N LEU A 338 -6.74 19.83 10.54
CA LEU A 338 -6.48 21.22 10.16
C LEU A 338 -7.55 21.75 9.21
N TYR A 339 -7.90 20.96 8.20
CA TYR A 339 -8.92 21.36 7.23
C TYR A 339 -10.31 21.55 7.86
N GLN A 340 -10.73 20.68 8.78
CA GLN A 340 -12.00 20.83 9.49
C GLN A 340 -12.10 22.10 10.32
N ARG A 341 -10.97 22.70 10.69
CA ARG A 341 -10.92 23.91 11.50
C ARG A 341 -10.69 25.19 10.68
N TYR A 342 -9.91 25.08 9.61
CA TYR A 342 -9.46 26.25 8.86
C TYR A 342 -9.85 26.24 7.37
N HIS A 343 -10.44 25.15 6.87
CA HIS A 343 -10.93 24.96 5.49
C HIS A 343 -9.90 25.21 4.39
N THR A 344 -8.60 25.03 4.67
CA THR A 344 -7.54 25.17 3.69
C THR A 344 -6.48 24.07 3.83
N TYR A 345 -5.78 23.75 2.73
CA TYR A 345 -4.61 22.87 2.70
C TYR A 345 -3.34 23.65 2.37
N ASP A 346 -3.40 24.98 2.20
CA ASP A 346 -2.26 25.82 1.89
C ASP A 346 -1.31 25.90 3.08
N ILE A 347 -0.07 25.47 2.89
CA ILE A 347 0.98 25.49 3.91
C ILE A 347 1.28 26.95 4.34
N SER A 348 1.16 27.89 3.41
CA SER A 348 1.45 29.31 3.67
C SER A 348 0.46 29.95 4.64
N PHE A 349 -0.75 29.41 4.76
CA PHE A 349 -1.78 29.90 5.68
C PHE A 349 -1.39 29.63 7.14
N TYR A 350 -0.79 28.49 7.43
CA TYR A 350 -0.52 28.04 8.78
C TYR A 350 0.74 28.70 9.37
N HIS A 351 0.67 29.06 10.66
CA HIS A 351 1.81 29.58 11.41
C HIS A 351 1.57 29.48 12.93
N SER A 352 2.64 29.39 13.69
CA SER A 352 2.64 29.46 15.18
C SER A 352 1.74 28.40 15.86
N LEU A 353 1.42 27.27 15.17
CA LEU A 353 0.53 26.26 15.73
C LEU A 353 1.11 25.59 16.99
N ALA A 354 2.43 25.60 17.18
CA ALA A 354 3.05 25.05 18.38
C ALA A 354 2.57 25.76 19.67
N LYS A 355 2.31 27.06 19.60
CA LYS A 355 1.76 27.85 20.73
C LYS A 355 0.23 27.72 20.82
N LYS A 356 -0.46 27.62 19.70
CA LYS A 356 -1.92 27.68 19.59
C LYS A 356 -2.63 26.33 19.73
N ALA A 357 -1.95 25.22 19.37
CA ALA A 357 -2.44 23.86 19.48
C ALA A 357 -1.29 22.92 19.90
N PRO A 358 -0.77 23.02 21.13
CA PRO A 358 0.46 22.34 21.54
C PRO A 358 0.34 20.81 21.47
N LEU A 359 -0.75 20.23 21.94
CA LEU A 359 -0.95 18.78 21.92
C LEU A 359 -1.04 18.23 20.49
N PHE A 360 -1.72 18.94 19.60
CA PHE A 360 -1.74 18.61 18.17
C PHE A 360 -0.32 18.64 17.58
N SER A 361 0.46 19.64 17.95
CA SER A 361 1.84 19.82 17.45
C SER A 361 2.76 18.69 17.89
N ILE A 362 2.60 18.18 19.13
CA ILE A 362 3.34 17.03 19.66
C ILE A 362 3.00 15.77 18.84
N PHE A 363 1.72 15.46 18.66
CA PHE A 363 1.33 14.29 17.87
C PHE A 363 1.80 14.39 16.42
N PHE A 364 1.67 15.57 15.81
CA PHE A 364 2.17 15.80 14.46
C PHE A 364 3.68 15.54 14.36
N MET A 365 4.47 16.06 15.32
CA MET A 365 5.92 15.82 15.36
C MET A 365 6.25 14.33 15.50
N LEU A 366 5.58 13.60 16.41
CA LEU A 366 5.84 12.16 16.60
C LEU A 366 5.57 11.35 15.33
N ILE A 367 4.47 11.64 14.62
CA ILE A 367 4.13 10.98 13.36
C ILE A 367 5.10 11.40 12.24
N LEU A 368 5.51 12.69 12.22
CA LEU A 368 6.51 13.19 11.28
C LEU A 368 7.86 12.51 11.48
N LEU A 369 8.32 12.33 12.71
CA LEU A 369 9.57 11.62 13.02
C LEU A 369 9.54 10.17 12.49
N ALA A 370 8.38 9.52 12.57
CA ALA A 370 8.19 8.21 11.95
C ALA A 370 8.21 8.28 10.42
N SER A 371 7.69 9.35 9.81
CA SER A 371 7.67 9.50 8.35
C SER A 371 9.06 9.74 7.73
N VAL A 372 10.01 10.23 8.52
CA VAL A 372 11.43 10.37 8.14
C VAL A 372 12.30 9.21 8.63
N SER A 373 11.66 8.12 9.00
CA SER A 373 12.32 6.88 9.43
C SER A 373 13.33 7.09 10.57
N LEU A 374 12.94 7.84 11.62
CA LEU A 374 13.77 7.98 12.80
C LEU A 374 13.96 6.60 13.47
N PRO A 375 15.17 6.23 13.92
CA PRO A 375 15.38 5.03 14.73
C PRO A 375 14.35 4.90 15.87
N LEU A 376 13.96 3.69 16.22
CA LEU A 376 12.89 3.31 17.16
C LEU A 376 11.46 3.46 16.60
N THR A 377 11.28 3.96 15.39
CA THR A 377 9.96 4.01 14.75
C THR A 377 9.75 2.83 13.80
N VAL A 378 8.48 2.51 13.54
CA VAL A 378 8.10 1.41 12.66
C VAL A 378 8.65 1.57 11.23
N SER A 379 8.72 2.80 10.69
CA SER A 379 9.23 3.02 9.33
C SER A 379 10.72 2.71 9.20
N PHE A 380 11.51 3.04 10.23
CA PHE A 380 12.95 2.78 10.22
C PHE A 380 13.27 1.29 9.99
N VAL A 381 12.54 0.42 10.67
CA VAL A 381 12.78 -1.05 10.55
C VAL A 381 12.60 -1.51 9.10
N GLY A 382 11.50 -1.12 8.47
CA GLY A 382 11.21 -1.52 7.09
C GLY A 382 12.21 -0.95 6.09
N GLU A 383 12.47 0.36 6.13
CA GLU A 383 13.43 1.00 5.22
C GLU A 383 14.85 0.45 5.40
N PHE A 384 15.28 0.27 6.64
CA PHE A 384 16.61 -0.27 6.92
C PHE A 384 16.79 -1.69 6.36
N LEU A 385 15.81 -2.57 6.53
CA LEU A 385 15.85 -3.92 5.96
C LEU A 385 15.88 -3.90 4.42
N ILE A 386 15.11 -3.00 3.79
CA ILE A 386 15.13 -2.82 2.34
C ILE A 386 16.51 -2.37 1.88
N LEU A 387 17.08 -1.35 2.51
CA LEU A 387 18.40 -0.84 2.16
C LEU A 387 19.48 -1.91 2.32
N LEU A 388 19.43 -2.72 3.40
CA LEU A 388 20.32 -3.86 3.57
C LEU A 388 20.11 -4.92 2.48
N GLY A 389 18.86 -5.21 2.10
CA GLY A 389 18.56 -6.15 1.02
C GLY A 389 19.14 -5.69 -0.32
N ILE A 390 19.02 -4.41 -0.65
CA ILE A 390 19.60 -3.83 -1.87
C ILE A 390 21.13 -3.73 -1.80
N ALA A 391 21.70 -3.43 -0.63
CA ALA A 391 23.14 -3.37 -0.45
C ALA A 391 23.83 -4.72 -0.72
N LYS A 392 23.13 -5.84 -0.50
CA LYS A 392 23.63 -7.17 -0.88
C LYS A 392 23.75 -7.36 -2.40
N ILE A 393 22.96 -6.64 -3.18
CA ILE A 393 23.04 -6.68 -4.66
C ILE A 393 24.08 -5.68 -5.13
N ASN A 394 23.93 -4.41 -4.72
CA ASN A 394 24.84 -3.34 -5.10
C ASN A 394 24.76 -2.20 -4.08
N LEU A 395 25.89 -1.88 -3.46
CA LEU A 395 25.98 -0.81 -2.47
C LEU A 395 25.63 0.56 -3.06
N PHE A 396 25.96 0.81 -4.31
CA PHE A 396 25.64 2.09 -4.98
C PHE A 396 24.14 2.30 -5.11
N TYR A 397 23.37 1.26 -5.43
CA TYR A 397 21.90 1.35 -5.46
C TYR A 397 21.32 1.63 -4.07
N ALA A 398 21.89 1.02 -3.02
CA ALA A 398 21.46 1.27 -1.66
C ALA A 398 21.76 2.71 -1.20
N LEU A 399 22.90 3.27 -1.58
CA LEU A 399 23.25 4.66 -1.28
C LEU A 399 22.30 5.64 -1.98
N LEU A 400 21.97 5.41 -3.26
CA LEU A 400 21.01 6.25 -3.99
C LEU A 400 19.59 6.13 -3.42
N ALA A 401 19.14 4.92 -3.06
CA ALA A 401 17.86 4.71 -2.42
C ALA A 401 17.81 5.37 -1.03
N GLY A 402 18.91 5.34 -0.28
CA GLY A 402 19.04 5.99 1.03
C GLY A 402 18.85 7.51 1.02
N LEU A 403 18.93 8.16 -0.15
CA LEU A 403 18.58 9.57 -0.29
C LEU A 403 17.13 9.87 0.12
N VAL A 404 16.25 8.86 0.14
CA VAL A 404 14.85 9.04 0.62
C VAL A 404 14.82 9.57 2.05
N ILE A 405 15.69 9.07 2.94
CA ILE A 405 15.73 9.49 4.34
C ILE A 405 16.17 10.95 4.45
N ILE A 406 17.23 11.32 3.72
CA ILE A 406 17.78 12.68 3.76
C ILE A 406 16.77 13.69 3.15
N LEU A 407 16.28 13.41 1.96
CA LEU A 407 15.31 14.28 1.29
C LEU A 407 14.00 14.34 2.07
N GLY A 408 13.54 13.20 2.62
CA GLY A 408 12.37 13.12 3.50
C GLY A 408 12.49 14.04 4.70
N ALA A 409 13.62 13.99 5.40
CA ALA A 409 13.89 14.88 6.52
C ALA A 409 13.87 16.35 6.10
N ILE A 410 14.49 16.71 4.97
CA ILE A 410 14.55 18.08 4.48
C ILE A 410 13.15 18.67 4.28
N TYR A 411 12.27 18.01 3.49
CA TYR A 411 10.96 18.59 3.20
C TYR A 411 10.00 18.49 4.38
N MET A 412 10.03 17.42 5.18
CA MET A 412 9.15 17.27 6.34
C MET A 412 9.49 18.26 7.46
N PHE A 413 10.75 18.45 7.81
CA PHE A 413 11.13 19.46 8.79
C PHE A 413 10.94 20.88 8.28
N ALA A 414 11.10 21.12 6.97
CA ALA A 414 10.81 22.44 6.39
C ALA A 414 9.32 22.79 6.52
N VAL A 415 8.41 21.87 6.23
CA VAL A 415 6.96 22.11 6.39
C VAL A 415 6.57 22.22 7.87
N PHE A 416 7.15 21.38 8.73
CA PHE A 416 6.91 21.46 10.18
C PHE A 416 7.30 22.84 10.73
N ARG A 417 8.50 23.32 10.39
CA ARG A 417 8.96 24.66 10.78
C ARG A 417 8.01 25.76 10.31
N LYS A 418 7.54 25.68 9.04
CA LYS A 418 6.60 26.67 8.47
C LYS A 418 5.29 26.71 9.24
N ILE A 419 4.68 25.56 9.49
CA ILE A 419 3.35 25.44 10.10
C ILE A 419 3.39 25.76 11.61
N PHE A 420 4.39 25.28 12.33
CA PHE A 420 4.36 25.25 13.78
C PHE A 420 5.16 26.38 14.44
N PHE A 421 6.23 26.87 13.80
CA PHE A 421 7.14 27.83 14.43
C PHE A 421 7.23 29.19 13.74
N MET A 422 6.96 29.31 12.43
CA MET A 422 6.98 30.61 11.78
C MET A 422 5.93 31.52 12.37
N GLN A 423 6.28 32.81 12.56
CA GLN A 423 5.36 33.86 13.02
C GLN A 423 4.92 34.67 11.80
N LYS A 424 3.63 34.99 11.75
CA LYS A 424 3.03 35.93 10.81
C LYS A 424 2.12 36.90 11.55
N GLN A 425 1.85 38.04 10.95
CA GLN A 425 0.97 39.06 11.53
C GLN A 425 -0.52 38.65 11.48
N SER A 426 -0.88 37.71 10.59
CA SER A 426 -2.26 37.19 10.49
C SER A 426 -2.64 36.40 11.73
N PHE A 427 -3.88 36.58 12.20
CA PHE A 427 -4.41 35.82 13.32
C PHE A 427 -4.94 34.47 12.88
N ILE A 428 -4.53 33.41 13.58
CA ILE A 428 -5.14 32.06 13.49
C ILE A 428 -5.60 31.68 14.88
N GLU A 429 -6.84 31.23 15.03
CA GLU A 429 -7.36 30.72 16.30
C GLU A 429 -6.66 29.44 16.72
N GLY A 430 -6.43 29.28 18.00
CA GLY A 430 -5.95 28.02 18.58
C GLY A 430 -7.09 27.02 18.74
N PHE A 431 -6.75 25.74 18.82
CA PHE A 431 -7.74 24.70 19.08
C PHE A 431 -7.20 23.60 20.01
N SER A 432 -8.13 22.91 20.66
CA SER A 432 -7.86 21.69 21.42
C SER A 432 -8.36 20.46 20.66
N LEU A 433 -7.69 19.33 20.87
CA LEU A 433 -8.14 18.03 20.38
C LEU A 433 -9.32 17.53 21.22
N ARG A 434 -10.27 16.89 20.56
CA ARG A 434 -11.38 16.18 21.23
C ARG A 434 -10.87 14.86 21.80
N PHE A 435 -11.51 14.37 22.85
CA PHE A 435 -11.11 13.11 23.50
C PHE A 435 -10.94 11.92 22.52
N ARG A 436 -11.87 11.71 21.59
CA ARG A 436 -11.79 10.65 20.57
C ARG A 436 -10.59 10.82 19.62
N GLU A 437 -10.23 12.07 19.29
CA GLU A 437 -9.08 12.38 18.44
C GLU A 437 -7.78 12.04 19.18
N ILE A 438 -7.73 12.34 20.47
CA ILE A 438 -6.58 12.00 21.34
C ILE A 438 -6.44 10.48 21.44
N VAL A 439 -7.52 9.74 21.69
CA VAL A 439 -7.49 8.27 21.79
C VAL A 439 -6.95 7.66 20.50
N ALA A 440 -7.47 8.08 19.35
CA ALA A 440 -6.99 7.57 18.06
C ALA A 440 -5.51 7.89 17.81
N LEU A 441 -5.06 9.12 18.13
CA LEU A 441 -3.65 9.52 17.98
C LEU A 441 -2.72 8.79 18.95
N VAL A 442 -3.15 8.54 20.18
CA VAL A 442 -2.40 7.71 21.13
C VAL A 442 -2.24 6.29 20.61
N CYS A 443 -3.32 5.67 20.11
CA CYS A 443 -3.23 4.33 19.48
C CYS A 443 -2.23 4.31 18.33
N ILE A 444 -2.25 5.32 17.45
CA ILE A 444 -1.31 5.45 16.33
C ILE A 444 0.13 5.56 16.83
N VAL A 445 0.40 6.42 17.79
CA VAL A 445 1.75 6.63 18.35
C VAL A 445 2.26 5.37 19.06
N VAL A 446 1.40 4.70 19.83
CA VAL A 446 1.74 3.41 20.46
C VAL A 446 2.11 2.36 19.43
N MET A 447 1.39 2.27 18.31
CA MET A 447 1.74 1.33 17.24
C MET A 447 3.04 1.72 16.53
N ILE A 448 3.27 3.00 16.25
CA ILE A 448 4.49 3.51 15.60
C ILE A 448 5.74 3.12 16.41
N PHE A 449 5.75 3.39 17.69
CA PHE A 449 6.90 3.10 18.55
C PHE A 449 6.90 1.65 19.04
N GLY A 450 5.73 1.08 19.34
CA GLY A 450 5.61 -0.31 19.78
C GLY A 450 6.13 -1.31 18.75
N LEU A 451 5.72 -1.17 17.49
CA LEU A 451 6.20 -2.02 16.39
C LEU A 451 7.63 -1.65 15.96
N GLY A 452 8.07 -0.40 16.19
CA GLY A 452 9.46 -0.01 16.00
C GLY A 452 10.41 -0.66 16.98
N LEU A 453 9.99 -0.84 18.24
CA LEU A 453 10.73 -1.49 19.31
C LEU A 453 10.60 -3.02 19.30
N MET A 454 9.46 -3.54 18.86
CA MET A 454 9.14 -4.98 18.81
C MET A 454 8.78 -5.42 17.39
N PRO A 455 9.67 -5.27 16.39
CA PRO A 455 9.33 -5.54 14.98
C PRO A 455 9.02 -7.01 14.72
N ASN A 456 9.52 -7.91 15.56
CA ASN A 456 9.31 -9.36 15.40
C ASN A 456 7.84 -9.78 15.50
N ILE A 457 6.94 -8.97 16.07
CA ILE A 457 5.51 -9.22 16.06
C ILE A 457 4.97 -9.38 14.63
N LEU A 458 5.48 -8.57 13.69
CA LEU A 458 5.11 -8.65 12.27
C LEU A 458 6.14 -9.43 11.45
N LEU A 459 7.45 -9.27 11.71
CA LEU A 459 8.48 -9.89 10.89
C LEU A 459 8.50 -11.41 10.99
N LYS A 460 8.30 -11.96 12.19
CA LYS A 460 8.36 -13.41 12.40
C LYS A 460 7.31 -14.19 11.60
N PRO A 461 6.01 -13.83 11.59
CA PRO A 461 5.05 -14.49 10.71
C PRO A 461 5.34 -14.26 9.22
N ILE A 462 5.73 -13.05 8.80
CA ILE A 462 6.03 -12.71 7.42
C ILE A 462 7.20 -13.55 6.87
N GLN A 463 8.23 -13.80 7.67
CA GLN A 463 9.46 -14.45 7.23
C GLN A 463 9.21 -15.84 6.66
N LYS A 464 8.28 -16.63 7.24
CA LYS A 464 7.94 -17.97 6.74
C LYS A 464 7.43 -17.93 5.30
N ASP A 465 6.53 -17.00 4.98
CA ASP A 465 5.95 -16.91 3.64
C ASP A 465 6.92 -16.29 2.64
N VAL A 466 7.77 -15.37 3.08
CA VAL A 466 8.86 -14.83 2.27
C VAL A 466 9.88 -15.93 1.94
N ASP A 467 10.26 -16.77 2.91
CA ASP A 467 11.18 -17.88 2.64
C ASP A 467 10.58 -18.91 1.67
N ASN A 468 9.27 -19.17 1.76
CA ASN A 468 8.56 -20.02 0.82
C ASN A 468 8.52 -19.39 -0.58
N LEU A 469 8.24 -18.08 -0.69
CA LEU A 469 8.28 -17.35 -1.97
C LEU A 469 9.66 -17.45 -2.63
N ILE A 470 10.71 -17.26 -1.87
CA ILE A 470 12.10 -17.35 -2.34
C ILE A 470 12.42 -18.76 -2.83
N LYS A 471 11.97 -19.80 -2.13
CA LYS A 471 12.13 -21.20 -2.56
C LYS A 471 11.41 -21.47 -3.88
N THR A 472 10.19 -20.94 -4.05
CA THR A 472 9.42 -21.11 -5.30
C THR A 472 10.10 -20.44 -6.49
N MET A 473 10.78 -19.32 -6.28
CA MET A 473 11.53 -18.61 -7.32
C MET A 473 12.82 -19.32 -7.75
N ASN A 474 13.23 -20.36 -7.04
CA ASN A 474 14.49 -21.08 -7.29
C ASN A 474 15.73 -20.16 -7.34
N ILE A 475 15.88 -19.31 -6.33
CA ILE A 475 16.83 -18.19 -6.27
C ILE A 475 18.30 -18.62 -6.45
N ARG A 476 18.67 -19.90 -6.22
CA ARG A 476 20.02 -20.38 -6.53
C ARG A 476 20.35 -20.23 -8.03
N ALA A 477 19.37 -20.47 -8.91
CA ALA A 477 19.52 -20.19 -10.33
C ALA A 477 19.52 -18.68 -10.63
N VAL A 478 18.76 -17.91 -9.87
CA VAL A 478 18.67 -16.45 -9.96
C VAL A 478 19.98 -15.78 -9.52
N GLU A 479 20.61 -16.19 -8.42
CA GLU A 479 21.91 -15.66 -7.99
C GLU A 479 22.98 -15.96 -9.03
N GLN A 480 23.01 -17.14 -9.60
CA GLN A 480 23.98 -17.54 -10.61
C GLN A 480 23.79 -16.77 -11.92
N ASN A 481 22.55 -16.64 -12.40
CA ASN A 481 22.23 -15.86 -13.59
C ASN A 481 22.49 -14.35 -13.40
N THR A 482 22.30 -13.82 -12.20
CA THR A 482 22.58 -12.41 -11.89
C THR A 482 24.09 -12.15 -11.89
N LEU A 483 24.88 -13.06 -11.33
CA LEU A 483 26.35 -12.98 -11.33
C LEU A 483 26.89 -13.10 -12.76
N ASP A 484 26.36 -14.03 -13.58
CA ASP A 484 26.73 -14.20 -14.98
C ASP A 484 26.34 -12.97 -15.84
N PHE A 485 25.20 -12.34 -15.55
CA PHE A 485 24.77 -11.12 -16.24
C PHE A 485 25.63 -9.92 -15.85
N LEU A 486 25.95 -9.75 -14.57
CA LEU A 486 26.82 -8.68 -14.07
C LEU A 486 28.27 -8.85 -14.57
N SER A 487 28.77 -10.10 -14.67
CA SER A 487 30.09 -10.38 -15.25
C SER A 487 30.15 -9.99 -16.74
N LYS A 488 29.11 -10.31 -17.52
CA LYS A 488 29.00 -9.95 -18.94
C LYS A 488 28.90 -8.43 -19.16
N ILE A 489 28.24 -7.68 -18.28
CA ILE A 489 28.22 -6.20 -18.32
C ILE A 489 29.60 -5.64 -17.94
N GLY A 490 30.26 -6.22 -16.96
CA GLY A 490 31.63 -5.84 -16.60
C GLY A 490 32.63 -6.05 -17.73
N GLU A 491 32.56 -7.15 -18.45
CA GLU A 491 33.40 -7.45 -19.61
C GLU A 491 33.07 -6.58 -20.84
N ALA A 492 31.81 -6.14 -21.00
CA ALA A 492 31.44 -5.22 -22.10
C ALA A 492 31.92 -3.78 -21.87
N ASN A 493 32.18 -3.38 -20.62
CA ASN A 493 32.69 -2.06 -20.27
C ASN A 493 34.24 -1.98 -20.22
N VAL A 494 34.96 -3.11 -20.48
CA VAL A 494 36.44 -3.19 -20.50
C VAL A 494 36.95 -3.32 -21.93
N LYS A 495 36.09 -3.41 -22.92
CA LYS A 495 36.42 -3.33 -24.36
C LYS A 495 35.97 -1.99 -24.93
#